data_954a94eaec00477df27556c4b9a54e80
#
_entry.id   954a94eaec00477df27556c4b9a54e80
#
_cell.length_a   1.000
_cell.length_b   1.000
_cell.length_c   1.000
_cell.angle_alpha   90.00
_cell.angle_beta   90.00
_cell.angle_gamma   90.00
#
_symmetry.space_group_name_H-M   'P 1'
#
loop_
_entity.id
_entity.type
_entity.pdbx_description
1 polymer ?
#
loop_
_entity_poly.entity_id
_entity_poly.type
_entity_poly.pdbx_seq_one_letter_code
_entity_poly.pdbx_strand_id
1 'polypeptide(L)'
;DHGGQWTGYGGDSQNGTYGDFGFNWNNYGMKTKKIRDAIQTSFTSTGISRFDFVTFDTCLMAGVEVLVDFHDLTDVFMACAEIDYGAGWDYRALDYLKKNPNSSTIEFAKQEVQYWDKHHSRWGADIELRNHAAFDFSKYNQFNAAFIEFTQLLTTQQSENIEKITRARRDAIHYGINSVSQMKQPTDYIDLGYFALKLADSLSGGDLKASCLKLAESINSMVIDKSTGNSRKDSLGLSIYYPYSGNVSWKYDGLNFFTEEYGGNLWLNQLAQTKNAKNSDIVPPLVIVDEGNKTDTGRGKSLDSFNGEQIT
;
A
#
# COMPACT_ATOMS: atom_id res chain seq x y z
N ASP A 1 -2.26 10.59 -12.86
CA ASP A 1 -3.17 9.53 -13.34
C ASP A 1 -3.66 8.70 -12.14
N HIS A 2 -4.33 7.56 -12.38
CA HIS A 2 -4.84 6.72 -11.32
C HIS A 2 -3.89 5.56 -10.98
N GLY A 3 -3.83 5.16 -9.71
CA GLY A 3 -3.10 4.01 -9.21
C GLY A 3 -4.00 3.13 -8.35
N GLY A 4 -3.80 1.81 -8.42
CA GLY A 4 -4.61 0.81 -7.71
C GLY A 4 -3.77 -0.25 -7.03
N GLN A 5 -2.57 0.09 -6.59
CA GLN A 5 -1.62 -0.83 -5.97
C GLN A 5 -1.38 -2.05 -6.89
N TRP A 6 -1.56 -3.28 -6.40
CA TRP A 6 -1.37 -4.50 -7.18
C TRP A 6 -2.29 -4.62 -8.41
N THR A 7 -3.39 -3.88 -8.47
CA THR A 7 -4.28 -3.89 -9.64
C THR A 7 -3.68 -3.16 -10.84
N GLY A 8 -2.73 -2.24 -10.59
CA GLY A 8 -1.96 -1.60 -11.63
C GLY A 8 -2.03 -0.07 -11.62
N TYR A 9 -1.64 0.53 -12.71
CA TYR A 9 -1.43 1.96 -12.89
C TYR A 9 -2.02 2.42 -14.22
N GLY A 10 -2.53 3.66 -14.23
CA GLY A 10 -3.11 4.29 -15.41
C GLY A 10 -4.38 3.63 -15.90
N GLY A 11 -5.01 4.24 -16.86
CA GLY A 11 -6.16 3.72 -17.57
C GLY A 11 -6.28 4.38 -18.93
N ASP A 12 -6.69 3.64 -19.96
CA ASP A 12 -6.93 4.18 -21.30
C ASP A 12 -8.41 4.06 -21.64
N SER A 13 -9.11 5.19 -21.56
CA SER A 13 -10.53 5.28 -21.93
C SER A 13 -10.76 5.27 -23.45
N GLN A 14 -9.71 5.42 -24.26
CA GLN A 14 -9.84 5.47 -25.73
C GLN A 14 -9.82 4.10 -26.39
N ASN A 15 -9.26 3.10 -25.73
CA ASN A 15 -9.25 1.70 -26.18
C ASN A 15 -10.40 0.85 -25.62
N GLY A 16 -11.32 1.45 -24.86
CA GLY A 16 -12.54 0.82 -24.36
C GLY A 16 -13.75 1.23 -25.15
N THR A 17 -14.71 0.35 -25.34
CA THR A 17 -16.03 0.72 -25.85
C THR A 17 -16.63 1.76 -24.90
N TYR A 18 -16.95 2.91 -25.45
CA TYR A 18 -17.70 3.99 -24.78
C TYR A 18 -19.01 3.42 -24.21
N GLY A 19 -19.05 3.15 -22.96
CA GLY A 19 -20.22 2.55 -22.29
C GLY A 19 -19.94 2.14 -20.86
N ASP A 20 -18.71 1.75 -20.57
CA ASP A 20 -18.27 1.44 -19.21
C ASP A 20 -17.54 2.65 -18.62
N PHE A 21 -18.29 3.59 -18.08
CA PHE A 21 -17.76 4.68 -17.26
C PHE A 21 -17.23 4.20 -15.89
N GLY A 22 -17.13 2.92 -15.69
CA GLY A 22 -16.31 2.34 -14.63
C GLY A 22 -14.92 2.13 -15.20
N PHE A 23 -13.90 2.79 -14.63
CA PHE A 23 -12.51 2.43 -14.89
C PHE A 23 -12.35 0.94 -14.66
N ASN A 24 -12.39 0.18 -15.75
CA ASN A 24 -12.18 -1.24 -15.67
C ASN A 24 -10.67 -1.49 -15.64
N TRP A 25 -10.04 -1.18 -14.51
CA TRP A 25 -8.63 -1.41 -14.21
C TRP A 25 -8.16 -2.79 -14.65
N ASN A 26 -9.09 -3.72 -14.69
CA ASN A 26 -8.80 -5.10 -15.06
C ASN A 26 -8.47 -5.29 -16.55
N ASN A 27 -8.87 -4.37 -17.40
CA ASN A 27 -8.73 -4.51 -18.85
C ASN A 27 -7.81 -3.46 -19.48
N TYR A 28 -7.64 -2.29 -18.86
CA TYR A 28 -6.95 -1.16 -19.49
C TYR A 28 -5.81 -0.58 -18.64
N GLY A 29 -5.72 -0.93 -17.37
CA GLY A 29 -4.62 -0.53 -16.51
C GLY A 29 -3.34 -1.32 -16.82
N MET A 30 -2.20 -0.63 -16.75
CA MET A 30 -0.89 -1.26 -16.91
C MET A 30 -0.50 -1.94 -15.61
N LYS A 31 -0.37 -3.26 -15.61
CA LYS A 31 0.14 -4.00 -14.44
C LYS A 31 1.57 -3.58 -14.12
N THR A 32 1.90 -3.51 -12.84
CA THR A 32 3.26 -3.16 -12.36
C THR A 32 4.33 -4.05 -12.96
N LYS A 33 4.05 -5.36 -13.10
CA LYS A 33 4.91 -6.30 -13.84
C LYS A 33 5.17 -5.87 -15.29
N LYS A 34 4.19 -5.35 -16.00
CA LYS A 34 4.37 -4.86 -17.39
C LYS A 34 5.27 -3.64 -17.46
N ILE A 35 5.14 -2.73 -16.48
CA ILE A 35 6.03 -1.57 -16.35
C ILE A 35 7.45 -2.04 -16.07
N ARG A 36 7.61 -2.98 -15.12
CA ARG A 36 8.89 -3.61 -14.82
C ARG A 36 9.54 -4.21 -16.07
N ASP A 37 8.80 -5.08 -16.80
CA ASP A 37 9.30 -5.77 -17.99
C ASP A 37 9.76 -4.76 -19.07
N ALA A 38 9.02 -3.66 -19.25
CA ALA A 38 9.37 -2.58 -20.18
C ALA A 38 10.65 -1.84 -19.76
N ILE A 39 10.80 -1.53 -18.47
CA ILE A 39 12.00 -0.88 -17.93
C ILE A 39 13.21 -1.80 -18.10
N GLN A 40 13.13 -3.08 -17.76
CA GLN A 40 14.22 -4.03 -17.93
C GLN A 40 14.64 -4.19 -19.38
N THR A 41 13.67 -4.23 -20.31
CA THR A 41 13.94 -4.24 -21.75
C THR A 41 14.69 -2.98 -22.18
N SER A 42 14.29 -1.82 -21.67
CA SER A 42 14.94 -0.53 -21.96
C SER A 42 16.36 -0.48 -21.39
N PHE A 43 16.59 -1.00 -20.19
CA PHE A 43 17.94 -1.10 -19.61
C PHE A 43 18.88 -1.92 -20.50
N THR A 44 18.41 -3.05 -21.02
CA THR A 44 19.20 -3.89 -21.93
C THR A 44 19.60 -3.12 -23.20
N SER A 45 18.73 -2.26 -23.74
CA SER A 45 18.99 -1.51 -24.97
C SER A 45 19.83 -0.24 -24.77
N THR A 46 19.79 0.34 -23.58
CA THR A 46 20.45 1.64 -23.30
C THR A 46 21.77 1.52 -22.52
N GLY A 47 22.05 0.33 -21.96
CA GLY A 47 23.20 0.11 -21.07
C GLY A 47 23.00 0.70 -19.66
N ILE A 48 21.83 1.24 -19.33
CA ILE A 48 21.45 1.62 -17.98
C ILE A 48 21.12 0.34 -17.20
N SER A 49 21.54 0.24 -15.96
CA SER A 49 21.26 -0.93 -15.12
C SER A 49 20.26 -0.64 -13.99
N ARG A 50 20.10 0.62 -13.63
CA ARG A 50 19.29 1.04 -12.48
C ARG A 50 18.98 2.53 -12.57
N PHE A 51 17.83 2.95 -12.07
CA PHE A 51 17.49 4.35 -11.87
C PHE A 51 17.94 4.82 -10.48
N ASP A 52 18.26 6.10 -10.35
CA ASP A 52 18.49 6.72 -9.04
C ASP A 52 17.18 6.74 -8.23
N PHE A 53 16.08 7.09 -8.87
CA PHE A 53 14.76 7.04 -8.25
C PHE A 53 13.64 6.74 -9.25
N VAL A 54 12.56 6.16 -8.71
CA VAL A 54 11.25 6.04 -9.37
C VAL A 54 10.19 6.62 -8.45
N THR A 55 9.30 7.44 -8.98
CA THR A 55 8.15 7.98 -8.26
C THR A 55 6.85 7.73 -9.03
N PHE A 56 5.77 7.52 -8.30
CA PHE A 56 4.43 7.41 -8.84
C PHE A 56 3.58 8.61 -8.42
N ASP A 57 3.18 9.42 -9.39
CA ASP A 57 2.23 10.52 -9.25
C ASP A 57 0.81 9.96 -9.34
N THR A 58 0.45 9.09 -8.41
CA THR A 58 -0.84 8.40 -8.36
C THR A 58 -1.13 7.79 -6.99
N CYS A 59 -2.42 7.45 -6.78
CA CYS A 59 -2.91 6.80 -5.57
C CYS A 59 -2.28 5.41 -5.33
N LEU A 60 -2.13 5.02 -4.07
CA LEU A 60 -2.00 3.64 -3.57
C LEU A 60 -0.74 2.87 -4.01
N MET A 61 0.22 3.49 -4.68
CA MET A 61 1.36 2.74 -5.22
C MET A 61 2.44 2.39 -4.18
N ALA A 62 2.39 2.90 -2.95
CA ALA A 62 3.28 2.48 -1.87
C ALA A 62 2.76 1.18 -1.19
N GLY A 63 2.71 0.09 -1.95
CA GLY A 63 2.32 -1.23 -1.48
C GLY A 63 3.43 -2.27 -1.62
N VAL A 64 3.46 -3.25 -0.72
CA VAL A 64 4.47 -4.34 -0.75
C VAL A 64 4.52 -5.01 -2.11
N GLU A 65 3.36 -5.29 -2.69
CA GLU A 65 3.21 -5.94 -3.99
C GLU A 65 3.82 -5.11 -5.13
N VAL A 66 3.79 -3.79 -5.00
CA VAL A 66 4.40 -2.86 -5.96
C VAL A 66 5.91 -2.77 -5.74
N LEU A 67 6.35 -2.67 -4.48
CA LEU A 67 7.78 -2.59 -4.17
C LEU A 67 8.56 -3.78 -4.73
N VAL A 68 7.98 -4.99 -4.71
CA VAL A 68 8.56 -6.20 -5.31
C VAL A 68 8.89 -6.02 -6.79
N ASP A 69 8.08 -5.29 -7.53
CA ASP A 69 8.31 -5.07 -8.95
C ASP A 69 9.41 -4.03 -9.26
N PHE A 70 9.80 -3.20 -8.26
CA PHE A 70 10.72 -2.08 -8.50
C PHE A 70 12.03 -2.12 -7.70
N HIS A 71 12.14 -2.97 -6.67
CA HIS A 71 13.25 -2.95 -5.71
C HIS A 71 14.65 -3.13 -6.34
N ASP A 72 14.75 -3.84 -7.45
CA ASP A 72 15.99 -4.08 -8.19
C ASP A 72 16.20 -3.13 -9.38
N LEU A 73 15.21 -2.28 -9.68
CA LEU A 73 15.24 -1.33 -10.79
C LEU A 73 15.64 0.08 -10.38
N THR A 74 15.55 0.42 -9.10
CA THR A 74 15.81 1.77 -8.60
C THR A 74 16.42 1.76 -7.21
N ASP A 75 17.19 2.81 -6.87
CA ASP A 75 17.77 2.96 -5.53
C ASP A 75 16.75 3.51 -4.54
N VAL A 76 15.90 4.45 -4.99
CA VAL A 76 14.85 5.06 -4.18
C VAL A 76 13.51 4.93 -4.89
N PHE A 77 12.48 4.61 -4.11
CA PHE A 77 11.10 4.53 -4.57
C PHE A 77 10.24 5.49 -3.77
N MET A 78 9.39 6.28 -4.46
CA MET A 78 8.52 7.25 -3.81
C MET A 78 7.08 7.07 -4.29
N ALA A 79 6.12 6.98 -3.37
CA ALA A 79 4.72 6.80 -3.71
C ALA A 79 3.78 7.08 -2.52
N CYS A 80 2.48 7.22 -2.83
CA CYS A 80 1.42 7.31 -1.85
C CYS A 80 0.90 5.92 -1.46
N ALA A 81 0.74 5.64 -0.15
CA ALA A 81 -0.02 4.49 0.33
C ALA A 81 -1.53 4.79 0.39
N GLU A 82 -1.90 6.06 0.46
CA GLU A 82 -3.27 6.55 0.43
C GLU A 82 -3.62 7.11 -0.96
N ILE A 83 -4.83 7.59 -1.14
CA ILE A 83 -5.25 8.35 -2.32
C ILE A 83 -4.38 9.60 -2.44
N ASP A 84 -3.90 9.85 -3.64
CA ASP A 84 -3.22 11.09 -4.00
C ASP A 84 -4.26 12.10 -4.46
N TYR A 85 -4.66 12.99 -3.54
CA TYR A 85 -5.80 13.88 -3.73
C TYR A 85 -5.48 15.01 -4.70
N GLY A 86 -5.88 14.90 -5.94
CA GLY A 86 -6.06 16.00 -6.91
C GLY A 86 -4.89 16.95 -7.19
N ALA A 87 -4.03 17.18 -6.22
CA ALA A 87 -2.87 18.06 -6.37
C ALA A 87 -1.70 17.37 -7.07
N GLY A 88 -1.60 16.03 -6.92
CA GLY A 88 -0.55 15.23 -7.51
C GLY A 88 0.85 15.57 -6.97
N TRP A 89 1.85 15.11 -7.67
CA TRP A 89 3.26 15.33 -7.32
C TRP A 89 3.67 16.79 -7.50
N ASP A 90 4.42 17.35 -6.57
CA ASP A 90 4.94 18.71 -6.70
C ASP A 90 6.21 18.74 -7.57
N TYR A 91 6.05 18.90 -8.87
CA TYR A 91 7.15 18.93 -9.83
C TYR A 91 8.21 20.03 -9.56
N ARG A 92 7.91 20.99 -8.65
CA ARG A 92 8.91 21.98 -8.18
C ARG A 92 10.03 21.32 -7.38
N ALA A 93 9.84 20.10 -6.91
CA ALA A 93 10.92 19.28 -6.33
C ALA A 93 12.11 19.13 -7.30
N LEU A 94 11.85 19.10 -8.63
CA LEU A 94 12.93 19.06 -9.63
C LEU A 94 13.78 20.32 -9.67
N ASP A 95 13.27 21.49 -9.21
CA ASP A 95 14.06 22.70 -9.07
C ASP A 95 15.15 22.55 -7.99
N TYR A 96 14.94 21.67 -7.03
CA TYR A 96 15.97 21.35 -6.04
C TYR A 96 17.17 20.68 -6.70
N LEU A 97 16.97 19.69 -7.57
CA LEU A 97 18.07 19.03 -8.32
C LEU A 97 18.81 20.02 -9.20
N LYS A 98 18.09 20.90 -9.89
CA LYS A 98 18.71 21.96 -10.71
C LYS A 98 19.63 22.86 -9.91
N LYS A 99 19.25 23.19 -8.67
CA LYS A 99 20.04 24.08 -7.77
C LYS A 99 21.14 23.32 -7.03
N ASN A 100 20.98 22.00 -6.84
CA ASN A 100 21.86 21.13 -6.08
C ASN A 100 22.24 19.89 -6.90
N PRO A 101 22.97 20.04 -8.02
CA PRO A 101 23.22 18.93 -8.96
C PRO A 101 24.08 17.80 -8.38
N ASN A 102 24.72 18.03 -7.24
CA ASN A 102 25.55 17.04 -6.54
C ASN A 102 24.84 16.43 -5.31
N SER A 103 23.56 16.73 -5.10
CA SER A 103 22.83 16.09 -3.99
C SER A 103 22.70 14.61 -4.21
N SER A 104 22.77 13.83 -3.12
CA SER A 104 22.47 12.40 -3.17
C SER A 104 20.99 12.16 -3.46
N THR A 105 20.66 10.97 -3.96
CA THR A 105 19.26 10.53 -4.16
C THR A 105 18.46 10.54 -2.85
N ILE A 106 19.10 10.20 -1.74
CA ILE A 106 18.48 10.23 -0.40
C ILE A 106 18.11 11.68 0.00
N GLU A 107 19.00 12.65 -0.26
CA GLU A 107 18.71 14.07 0.02
C GLU A 107 17.58 14.59 -0.87
N PHE A 108 17.59 14.22 -2.15
CA PHE A 108 16.50 14.56 -3.06
C PHE A 108 15.17 13.98 -2.57
N ALA A 109 15.14 12.70 -2.20
CA ALA A 109 13.92 12.04 -1.70
C ALA A 109 13.34 12.76 -0.47
N LYS A 110 14.17 13.18 0.48
CA LYS A 110 13.72 14.00 1.62
C LYS A 110 13.12 15.33 1.18
N GLN A 111 13.75 15.99 0.23
CA GLN A 111 13.23 17.26 -0.29
C GLN A 111 11.91 17.06 -1.05
N GLU A 112 11.79 16.00 -1.83
CA GLU A 112 10.57 15.65 -2.55
C GLU A 112 9.41 15.47 -1.58
N VAL A 113 9.56 14.65 -0.53
CA VAL A 113 8.54 14.44 0.50
C VAL A 113 8.14 15.76 1.17
N GLN A 114 9.08 16.66 1.44
CA GLN A 114 8.78 17.98 2.02
C GLN A 114 8.02 18.90 1.05
N TYR A 115 8.35 18.86 -0.25
CA TYR A 115 7.59 19.58 -1.28
C TYR A 115 6.18 19.06 -1.39
N TRP A 116 6.03 17.73 -1.42
CA TRP A 116 4.75 17.06 -1.46
C TRP A 116 3.91 17.40 -0.21
N ASP A 117 4.48 17.31 0.99
CA ASP A 117 3.83 17.69 2.26
C ASP A 117 3.30 19.12 2.22
N LYS A 118 4.13 20.07 1.83
CA LYS A 118 3.75 21.48 1.73
C LYS A 118 2.67 21.71 0.69
N HIS A 119 2.69 20.96 -0.41
CA HIS A 119 1.70 21.05 -1.47
C HIS A 119 0.33 20.57 -1.00
N HIS A 120 0.28 19.45 -0.30
CA HIS A 120 -0.92 18.81 0.20
C HIS A 120 -1.41 19.30 1.58
N SER A 121 -0.67 20.13 2.28
CA SER A 121 -1.05 20.65 3.60
C SER A 121 -2.12 21.76 3.58
N ARG A 122 -2.95 21.85 2.52
CA ARG A 122 -3.84 23.01 2.31
C ARG A 122 -5.32 22.66 2.31
N TRP A 123 -5.69 21.38 2.17
CA TRP A 123 -7.06 20.94 1.93
C TRP A 123 -7.51 19.90 2.95
N GLY A 124 -8.81 19.87 3.27
CA GLY A 124 -9.33 19.09 4.39
C GLY A 124 -8.98 17.60 4.38
N ALA A 125 -9.19 16.88 3.27
CA ALA A 125 -8.84 15.46 3.20
C ALA A 125 -7.32 15.26 3.25
N ASP A 126 -6.55 16.08 2.57
CA ASP A 126 -5.09 16.03 2.57
C ASP A 126 -4.51 16.30 3.95
N ILE A 127 -5.07 17.22 4.73
CA ILE A 127 -4.62 17.47 6.11
C ILE A 127 -4.78 16.21 6.97
N GLU A 128 -5.85 15.47 6.78
CA GLU A 128 -6.22 14.35 7.64
C GLU A 128 -5.69 13.00 7.16
N LEU A 129 -5.74 12.73 5.85
CA LEU A 129 -5.59 11.39 5.30
C LEU A 129 -4.32 11.18 4.49
N ARG A 130 -3.63 12.26 4.06
CA ARG A 130 -2.46 12.14 3.19
C ARG A 130 -1.44 11.14 3.73
N ASN A 131 -0.83 10.41 2.81
CA ASN A 131 0.28 9.52 3.11
C ASN A 131 1.16 9.35 1.87
N HIS A 132 2.34 9.91 1.92
CA HIS A 132 3.37 9.79 0.89
C HIS A 132 4.69 9.44 1.55
N ALA A 133 5.44 8.50 0.98
CA ALA A 133 6.68 8.03 1.56
C ALA A 133 7.76 7.78 0.49
N ALA A 134 9.02 7.97 0.90
CA ALA A 134 10.20 7.61 0.14
C ALA A 134 10.91 6.43 0.81
N PHE A 135 11.33 5.44 0.02
CA PHE A 135 11.93 4.20 0.47
C PHE A 135 13.33 4.01 -0.10
N ASP A 136 14.29 3.69 0.77
CA ASP A 136 15.67 3.29 0.42
C ASP A 136 15.72 1.78 0.12
N PHE A 137 15.85 1.42 -1.13
CA PHE A 137 15.90 0.02 -1.53
C PHE A 137 17.23 -0.69 -1.21
N SER A 138 18.24 0.03 -0.72
CA SER A 138 19.39 -0.64 -0.11
C SER A 138 19.01 -1.46 1.15
N LYS A 139 17.86 -1.16 1.75
CA LYS A 139 17.29 -1.84 2.91
C LYS A 139 16.23 -2.90 2.56
N TYR A 140 15.89 -3.04 1.27
CA TYR A 140 14.83 -3.93 0.83
C TYR A 140 15.04 -5.39 1.28
N ASN A 141 16.25 -5.93 1.16
CA ASN A 141 16.53 -7.31 1.55
C ASN A 141 16.31 -7.55 3.06
N GLN A 142 16.61 -6.55 3.90
CA GLN A 142 16.33 -6.64 5.34
C GLN A 142 14.82 -6.66 5.60
N PHE A 143 14.07 -5.79 4.94
CA PHE A 143 12.61 -5.78 4.99
C PHE A 143 12.03 -7.11 4.51
N ASN A 144 12.45 -7.60 3.34
CA ASN A 144 11.93 -8.83 2.76
C ASN A 144 12.16 -10.04 3.67
N ALA A 145 13.36 -10.17 4.26
CA ALA A 145 13.64 -11.22 5.22
C ALA A 145 12.75 -11.15 6.47
N ALA A 146 12.52 -9.93 7.00
CA ALA A 146 11.62 -9.74 8.13
C ALA A 146 10.15 -10.03 7.77
N PHE A 147 9.72 -9.69 6.56
CA PHE A 147 8.38 -9.98 6.05
C PHE A 147 8.14 -11.49 5.88
N ILE A 148 9.10 -12.23 5.33
CA ILE A 148 9.03 -13.70 5.19
C ILE A 148 8.91 -14.36 6.57
N GLU A 149 9.76 -13.99 7.52
CA GLU A 149 9.73 -14.52 8.90
C GLU A 149 8.38 -14.21 9.57
N PHE A 150 7.91 -12.98 9.45
CA PHE A 150 6.62 -12.56 10.00
C PHE A 150 5.47 -13.37 9.40
N THR A 151 5.38 -13.49 8.08
CA THR A 151 4.29 -14.22 7.42
C THR A 151 4.32 -15.71 7.72
N GLN A 152 5.50 -16.30 7.86
CA GLN A 152 5.66 -17.70 8.26
C GLN A 152 5.12 -17.94 9.68
N LEU A 153 5.52 -17.11 10.64
CA LEU A 153 5.06 -17.21 12.03
C LEU A 153 3.58 -16.88 12.15
N LEU A 154 3.11 -15.87 11.41
CA LEU A 154 1.70 -15.50 11.37
C LEU A 154 0.84 -16.68 10.89
N THR A 155 1.27 -17.39 9.84
CA THR A 155 0.55 -18.55 9.29
C THR A 155 0.60 -19.74 10.22
N THR A 156 1.75 -20.06 10.80
CA THR A 156 1.92 -21.25 11.66
C THR A 156 1.25 -21.10 13.02
N GLN A 157 1.14 -19.88 13.55
CA GLN A 157 0.52 -19.60 14.85
C GLN A 157 -0.87 -18.96 14.73
N GLN A 158 -1.48 -19.01 13.55
CA GLN A 158 -2.76 -18.35 13.30
C GLN A 158 -3.89 -18.88 14.15
N SER A 159 -4.07 -20.20 14.23
CA SER A 159 -5.18 -20.82 14.97
C SER A 159 -5.24 -20.39 16.43
N GLU A 160 -4.09 -20.23 17.06
CA GLU A 160 -3.97 -19.79 18.46
C GLU A 160 -4.20 -18.29 18.65
N ASN A 161 -4.01 -17.50 17.60
CA ASN A 161 -4.03 -16.04 17.68
C ASN A 161 -5.07 -15.37 16.77
N ILE A 162 -6.01 -16.13 16.21
CA ILE A 162 -6.95 -15.65 15.20
C ILE A 162 -7.75 -14.41 15.64
N GLU A 163 -8.20 -14.36 16.89
CA GLU A 163 -8.92 -13.20 17.42
C GLU A 163 -8.05 -11.95 17.49
N LYS A 164 -6.78 -12.12 17.92
CA LYS A 164 -5.81 -11.03 18.00
C LYS A 164 -5.45 -10.51 16.62
N ILE A 165 -5.21 -11.41 15.66
CA ILE A 165 -4.92 -11.10 14.26
C ILE A 165 -6.11 -10.33 13.64
N THR A 166 -7.33 -10.82 13.83
CA THR A 166 -8.55 -10.18 13.31
C THR A 166 -8.74 -8.79 13.91
N ARG A 167 -8.49 -8.65 15.23
CA ARG A 167 -8.57 -7.36 15.91
C ARG A 167 -7.51 -6.39 15.39
N ALA A 168 -6.25 -6.84 15.28
CA ALA A 168 -5.16 -6.02 14.76
C ALA A 168 -5.44 -5.56 13.31
N ARG A 169 -5.99 -6.44 12.45
CA ARG A 169 -6.41 -6.10 11.09
C ARG A 169 -7.52 -5.06 11.08
N ARG A 170 -8.54 -5.19 11.95
CA ARG A 170 -9.64 -4.22 12.08
C ARG A 170 -9.15 -2.86 12.55
N ASP A 171 -8.23 -2.86 13.53
CA ASP A 171 -7.74 -1.66 14.19
C ASP A 171 -6.52 -1.05 13.46
N ALA A 172 -6.10 -1.65 12.33
CA ALA A 172 -5.05 -1.12 11.48
C ALA A 172 -5.47 0.21 10.80
N ILE A 173 -4.50 0.98 10.34
CA ILE A 173 -4.74 2.11 9.47
C ILE A 173 -5.16 1.57 8.10
N HIS A 174 -6.29 2.05 7.57
CA HIS A 174 -6.87 1.65 6.30
C HIS A 174 -6.60 2.71 5.23
N TYR A 175 -6.26 2.29 4.02
CA TYR A 175 -6.00 3.15 2.87
C TYR A 175 -7.06 2.99 1.78
N GLY A 176 -7.10 3.92 0.84
CA GLY A 176 -8.11 3.94 -0.22
C GLY A 176 -9.40 4.62 0.25
N ILE A 177 -9.29 5.66 1.06
CA ILE A 177 -10.40 6.39 1.67
C ILE A 177 -10.55 7.77 1.02
N ASN A 178 -11.70 8.04 0.43
CA ASN A 178 -11.98 9.26 -0.32
C ASN A 178 -12.21 10.50 0.53
N SER A 179 -12.64 10.33 1.77
CA SER A 179 -13.01 11.45 2.61
C SER A 179 -12.87 11.13 4.09
N VAL A 180 -12.71 12.15 4.90
CA VAL A 180 -12.61 12.04 6.36
C VAL A 180 -13.82 11.32 6.96
N SER A 181 -15.02 11.51 6.39
CA SER A 181 -16.24 10.84 6.85
C SER A 181 -16.22 9.31 6.68
N GLN A 182 -15.37 8.81 5.80
CA GLN A 182 -15.22 7.38 5.52
C GLN A 182 -14.10 6.71 6.34
N MET A 183 -13.40 7.44 7.20
CA MET A 183 -12.23 6.93 7.95
C MET A 183 -12.50 5.68 8.78
N LYS A 184 -13.74 5.48 9.23
CA LYS A 184 -14.15 4.30 9.98
C LYS A 184 -14.59 3.13 9.11
N GLN A 185 -14.68 3.33 7.78
CA GLN A 185 -15.05 2.26 6.86
C GLN A 185 -13.85 1.36 6.61
N PRO A 186 -14.03 0.04 6.71
CA PRO A 186 -12.95 -0.89 6.37
C PRO A 186 -12.71 -0.91 4.87
N THR A 187 -11.43 -0.95 4.50
CA THR A 187 -10.98 -1.12 3.12
C THR A 187 -10.12 -2.38 3.00
N ASP A 188 -9.76 -2.73 1.79
CA ASP A 188 -8.95 -3.92 1.52
C ASP A 188 -7.44 -3.66 1.63
N TYR A 189 -7.01 -2.41 1.83
CA TYR A 189 -5.61 -2.03 2.00
C TYR A 189 -5.36 -1.51 3.41
N ILE A 190 -4.31 -2.01 4.04
CA ILE A 190 -3.92 -1.60 5.39
C ILE A 190 -2.44 -1.22 5.46
N ASP A 191 -2.07 -0.39 6.43
CA ASP A 191 -0.67 -0.18 6.79
C ASP A 191 -0.08 -1.44 7.41
N LEU A 192 0.89 -2.05 6.73
CA LEU A 192 1.50 -3.31 7.15
C LEU A 192 2.22 -3.16 8.48
N GLY A 193 2.99 -2.09 8.64
CA GLY A 193 3.76 -1.88 9.85
C GLY A 193 2.88 -1.59 11.07
N TYR A 194 1.85 -0.78 10.89
CA TYR A 194 0.90 -0.50 11.97
C TYR A 194 0.08 -1.74 12.36
N PHE A 195 -0.31 -2.57 11.38
CA PHE A 195 -0.92 -3.88 11.65
C PHE A 195 -0.01 -4.77 12.50
N ALA A 196 1.27 -4.87 12.13
CA ALA A 196 2.25 -5.65 12.90
C ALA A 196 2.39 -5.12 14.33
N LEU A 197 2.47 -3.79 14.53
CA LEU A 197 2.53 -3.18 15.86
C LEU A 197 1.27 -3.47 16.68
N LYS A 198 0.07 -3.34 16.10
CA LYS A 198 -1.19 -3.68 16.79
C LYS A 198 -1.29 -5.14 17.19
N LEU A 199 -0.78 -6.04 16.35
CA LEU A 199 -0.68 -7.45 16.69
C LEU A 199 0.31 -7.68 17.84
N ALA A 200 1.50 -7.08 17.79
CA ALA A 200 2.50 -7.17 18.83
C ALA A 200 1.97 -6.69 20.21
N ASP A 201 1.21 -5.59 20.22
CA ASP A 201 0.59 -5.05 21.44
C ASP A 201 -0.39 -6.04 22.09
N SER A 202 -1.06 -6.86 21.28
CA SER A 202 -2.03 -7.86 21.76
C SER A 202 -1.40 -9.17 22.24
N LEU A 203 -0.12 -9.41 21.90
CA LEU A 203 0.61 -10.62 22.25
C LEU A 203 1.39 -10.43 23.54
N SER A 204 1.36 -11.43 24.43
CA SER A 204 2.11 -11.40 25.70
C SER A 204 3.62 -11.56 25.51
N GLY A 205 4.06 -12.25 24.44
CA GLY A 205 5.47 -12.53 24.12
C GLY A 205 5.59 -13.55 23.00
N GLY A 206 6.80 -14.14 22.85
CA GLY A 206 7.09 -15.20 21.87
C GLY A 206 7.55 -14.70 20.51
N ASP A 207 7.85 -15.66 19.63
CA ASP A 207 8.49 -15.40 18.33
C ASP A 207 7.62 -14.55 17.39
N LEU A 208 6.30 -14.76 17.41
CA LEU A 208 5.37 -13.95 16.61
C LEU A 208 5.41 -12.47 17.03
N LYS A 209 5.43 -12.19 18.33
CA LYS A 209 5.59 -10.80 18.79
C LYS A 209 6.91 -10.19 18.35
N ALA A 210 7.99 -10.93 18.49
CA ALA A 210 9.34 -10.50 18.07
C ALA A 210 9.37 -10.21 16.57
N SER A 211 8.79 -11.09 15.75
CA SER A 211 8.74 -10.89 14.29
C SER A 211 7.86 -9.70 13.88
N CYS A 212 6.76 -9.43 14.58
CA CYS A 212 5.96 -8.22 14.36
C CYS A 212 6.79 -6.94 14.57
N LEU A 213 7.52 -6.87 15.68
CA LEU A 213 8.37 -5.71 15.99
C LEU A 213 9.52 -5.57 14.99
N LYS A 214 10.16 -6.69 14.63
CA LYS A 214 11.24 -6.72 13.63
C LYS A 214 10.75 -6.25 12.25
N LEU A 215 9.54 -6.65 11.83
CA LEU A 215 8.94 -6.19 10.59
C LEU A 215 8.71 -4.67 10.62
N ALA A 216 8.08 -4.16 11.66
CA ALA A 216 7.83 -2.72 11.80
C ALA A 216 9.14 -1.91 11.80
N GLU A 217 10.18 -2.38 12.50
CA GLU A 217 11.51 -1.76 12.51
C GLU A 217 12.15 -1.79 11.12
N SER A 218 12.04 -2.90 10.39
CA SER A 218 12.60 -3.02 9.04
C SER A 218 11.93 -2.07 8.04
N ILE A 219 10.61 -1.89 8.13
CA ILE A 219 9.87 -0.89 7.33
C ILE A 219 10.36 0.51 7.70
N ASN A 220 10.41 0.84 8.98
CA ASN A 220 10.87 2.15 9.43
C ASN A 220 12.32 2.45 9.01
N SER A 221 13.18 1.44 8.98
CA SER A 221 14.58 1.56 8.52
C SER A 221 14.68 1.78 7.00
N MET A 222 13.72 1.27 6.24
CA MET A 222 13.65 1.46 4.78
C MET A 222 13.05 2.83 4.41
N VAL A 223 12.21 3.43 5.25
CA VAL A 223 11.62 4.74 5.01
C VAL A 223 12.67 5.84 5.22
N ILE A 224 12.97 6.57 4.15
CA ILE A 224 13.87 7.74 4.17
C ILE A 224 13.21 8.93 4.85
N ASP A 225 11.98 9.21 4.42
CA ASP A 225 11.11 10.28 4.95
C ASP A 225 9.66 9.98 4.54
N LYS A 226 8.70 10.58 5.25
CA LYS A 226 7.28 10.45 4.92
C LYS A 226 6.49 11.69 5.35
N SER A 227 5.46 12.02 4.56
CA SER A 227 4.41 12.95 4.91
C SER A 227 3.15 12.19 5.30
N THR A 228 2.57 12.53 6.44
CA THR A 228 1.34 11.90 6.93
C THR A 228 0.34 12.96 7.38
N GLY A 229 -0.95 12.73 7.10
CA GLY A 229 -2.03 13.54 7.66
C GLY A 229 -2.24 13.27 9.14
N ASN A 230 -3.01 14.15 9.82
CA ASN A 230 -3.24 14.05 11.25
C ASN A 230 -3.79 12.69 11.69
N SER A 231 -4.66 12.09 10.87
CA SER A 231 -5.27 10.79 11.12
C SER A 231 -4.41 9.61 10.67
N ARG A 232 -3.24 9.87 10.07
CA ARG A 232 -2.26 8.90 9.57
C ARG A 232 -0.90 9.01 10.26
N LYS A 233 -0.77 9.80 11.32
CA LYS A 233 0.51 10.10 12.01
C LYS A 233 1.27 8.85 12.45
N ASP A 234 0.56 7.79 12.81
CA ASP A 234 1.15 6.53 13.29
C ASP A 234 1.42 5.52 12.14
N SER A 235 1.10 5.88 10.90
CA SER A 235 1.38 5.07 9.72
C SER A 235 2.89 4.90 9.49
N LEU A 236 3.30 3.70 9.06
CA LEU A 236 4.67 3.47 8.60
C LEU A 236 4.83 3.74 7.10
N GLY A 237 3.74 4.02 6.36
CA GLY A 237 3.79 4.47 4.98
C GLY A 237 3.80 3.36 3.93
N LEU A 238 3.69 2.09 4.33
CA LEU A 238 3.71 0.94 3.44
C LEU A 238 2.42 0.13 3.57
N SER A 239 1.66 0.03 2.48
CA SER A 239 0.41 -0.73 2.45
C SER A 239 0.63 -2.20 2.04
N ILE A 240 -0.36 -3.03 2.37
CA ILE A 240 -0.50 -4.39 1.86
C ILE A 240 -1.97 -4.71 1.64
N TYR A 241 -2.27 -5.54 0.63
CA TYR A 241 -3.62 -6.04 0.40
C TYR A 241 -4.01 -7.06 1.46
N TYR A 242 -5.06 -6.74 2.23
CA TYR A 242 -5.65 -7.60 3.24
C TYR A 242 -7.17 -7.43 3.21
N PRO A 243 -7.90 -8.18 2.37
CA PRO A 243 -9.32 -7.95 2.14
C PRO A 243 -10.13 -8.05 3.41
N TYR A 244 -10.94 -7.03 3.67
CA TYR A 244 -11.78 -6.97 4.87
C TYR A 244 -12.84 -8.07 4.91
N SER A 245 -13.41 -8.39 3.75
CA SER A 245 -14.40 -9.48 3.63
C SER A 245 -13.79 -10.87 3.84
N GLY A 246 -12.47 -11.01 3.81
CA GLY A 246 -11.76 -12.27 3.73
C GLY A 246 -11.81 -12.92 2.34
N ASN A 247 -12.48 -12.30 1.36
CA ASN A 247 -12.52 -12.81 -0.01
C ASN A 247 -11.32 -12.23 -0.80
N VAL A 248 -10.34 -13.07 -1.06
CA VAL A 248 -9.20 -12.70 -1.89
C VAL A 248 -9.63 -12.63 -3.34
N SER A 249 -9.24 -11.58 -4.05
CA SER A 249 -9.48 -11.48 -5.49
C SER A 249 -8.75 -12.62 -6.23
N TRP A 250 -9.43 -13.28 -7.15
CA TRP A 250 -8.83 -14.35 -7.97
C TRP A 250 -7.68 -13.86 -8.88
N LYS A 251 -7.57 -12.56 -9.07
CA LYS A 251 -6.48 -11.93 -9.86
C LYS A 251 -5.25 -11.61 -9.02
N TYR A 252 -5.35 -11.72 -7.70
CA TYR A 252 -4.26 -11.36 -6.80
C TYR A 252 -3.10 -12.35 -6.88
N ASP A 253 -3.34 -13.61 -7.22
CA ASP A 253 -2.34 -14.68 -7.32
C ASP A 253 -1.40 -14.60 -8.54
N GLY A 254 -1.68 -13.70 -9.49
CA GLY A 254 -0.87 -13.51 -10.70
C GLY A 254 0.31 -12.54 -10.58
N LEU A 255 0.71 -12.13 -9.38
CA LEU A 255 1.75 -11.14 -9.14
C LEU A 255 3.15 -11.79 -8.97
N ASN A 256 4.21 -11.03 -9.27
CA ASN A 256 5.59 -11.45 -8.96
C ASN A 256 5.81 -11.63 -7.45
N PHE A 257 5.00 -10.98 -6.63
CA PHE A 257 4.98 -11.12 -5.19
C PHE A 257 4.82 -12.58 -4.71
N PHE A 258 4.15 -13.45 -5.49
CA PHE A 258 3.87 -14.84 -5.12
C PHE A 258 4.99 -15.80 -5.50
N THR A 259 6.21 -15.46 -5.17
CA THR A 259 7.35 -16.35 -5.24
C THR A 259 7.83 -16.67 -3.82
N GLU A 260 8.61 -17.74 -3.65
CA GLU A 260 9.23 -18.06 -2.37
C GLU A 260 10.19 -16.94 -1.91
N GLU A 261 10.79 -16.26 -2.87
CA GLU A 261 11.72 -15.16 -2.65
C GLU A 261 11.07 -13.96 -1.91
N TYR A 262 9.77 -13.71 -2.12
CA TYR A 262 9.09 -12.53 -1.55
C TYR A 262 8.05 -12.85 -0.48
N GLY A 263 7.83 -14.11 -0.17
CA GLY A 263 6.90 -14.52 0.90
C GLY A 263 5.41 -14.32 0.61
N GLY A 264 5.04 -13.92 -0.61
CA GLY A 264 3.66 -13.69 -0.99
C GLY A 264 2.77 -14.94 -0.91
N ASN A 265 3.33 -16.11 -1.19
CA ASN A 265 2.61 -17.39 -1.02
C ASN A 265 2.21 -17.64 0.45
N LEU A 266 3.09 -17.29 1.39
CA LEU A 266 2.78 -17.39 2.83
C LEU A 266 1.70 -16.38 3.22
N TRP A 267 1.75 -15.16 2.66
CA TRP A 267 0.73 -14.16 2.88
C TRP A 267 -0.63 -14.59 2.31
N LEU A 268 -0.67 -15.17 1.11
CA LEU A 268 -1.90 -15.71 0.53
C LEU A 268 -2.50 -16.83 1.39
N ASN A 269 -1.68 -17.72 1.92
CA ASN A 269 -2.12 -18.78 2.85
C ASN A 269 -2.74 -18.17 4.12
N GLN A 270 -2.13 -17.13 4.67
CA GLN A 270 -2.66 -16.37 5.80
C GLN A 270 -4.04 -15.79 5.50
N LEU A 271 -4.23 -15.18 4.33
CA LEU A 271 -5.52 -14.61 3.90
C LEU A 271 -6.60 -15.70 3.76
N ALA A 272 -6.26 -16.84 3.16
CA ALA A 272 -7.18 -17.97 2.98
C ALA A 272 -7.64 -18.56 4.33
N GLN A 273 -6.75 -18.69 5.29
CA GLN A 273 -7.06 -19.19 6.62
C GLN A 273 -7.96 -18.21 7.40
N THR A 274 -7.70 -16.90 7.29
CA THR A 274 -8.56 -15.88 7.92
C THR A 274 -10.00 -15.94 7.42
N LYS A 275 -10.21 -16.21 6.13
CA LYS A 275 -11.53 -16.46 5.56
C LYS A 275 -12.22 -17.66 6.19
N ASN A 276 -11.51 -18.76 6.35
CA ASN A 276 -12.06 -19.99 6.94
C ASN A 276 -12.46 -19.79 8.40
N ALA A 277 -11.66 -19.04 9.16
CA ALA A 277 -11.95 -18.69 10.54
C ALA A 277 -13.22 -17.83 10.68
N LYS A 278 -13.44 -16.87 9.80
CA LYS A 278 -14.68 -16.07 9.76
C LYS A 278 -15.91 -16.89 9.44
N ASN A 279 -15.79 -17.89 8.57
CA ASN A 279 -16.89 -18.78 8.19
C ASN A 279 -17.25 -19.81 9.28
N SER A 280 -16.40 -20.00 10.28
CA SER A 280 -16.61 -20.94 11.38
C SER A 280 -17.22 -20.32 12.64
N ASP A 281 -17.79 -19.12 12.57
CA ASP A 281 -18.39 -18.37 13.70
C ASP A 281 -17.41 -18.05 14.85
N ILE A 282 -16.12 -18.31 14.69
CA ILE A 282 -15.07 -18.01 15.69
C ILE A 282 -14.84 -16.50 15.80
N VAL A 283 -15.14 -15.75 14.76
CA VAL A 283 -15.05 -14.31 14.73
C VAL A 283 -16.44 -13.73 14.51
N PRO A 284 -17.03 -13.05 15.51
CA PRO A 284 -18.33 -12.41 15.33
C PRO A 284 -18.28 -11.43 14.14
N PRO A 285 -19.34 -11.34 13.33
CA PRO A 285 -19.43 -10.32 12.30
C PRO A 285 -19.25 -8.95 12.93
N LEU A 286 -18.48 -8.08 12.26
CA LEU A 286 -18.31 -6.71 12.70
C LEU A 286 -19.68 -6.02 12.64
N VAL A 287 -20.30 -5.78 13.77
CA VAL A 287 -21.48 -4.95 13.85
C VAL A 287 -21.01 -3.51 13.74
N ILE A 288 -21.10 -2.93 12.55
CA ILE A 288 -20.98 -1.48 12.39
C ILE A 288 -22.26 -0.91 13.00
N VAL A 289 -22.16 -0.38 14.22
CA VAL A 289 -23.25 0.41 14.80
C VAL A 289 -23.23 1.75 14.06
N ASP A 290 -24.09 1.86 13.07
CA ASP A 290 -24.40 3.14 12.43
C ASP A 290 -25.27 3.95 13.41
N GLU A 291 -24.69 4.94 14.07
CA GLU A 291 -25.46 5.91 14.86
C GLU A 291 -26.14 6.89 13.88
N GLY A 292 -27.06 6.44 13.10
CA GLY A 292 -27.90 7.30 12.27
C GLY A 292 -28.15 6.81 10.85
N ASN A 293 -29.18 5.97 10.70
CA ASN A 293 -29.93 5.70 9.47
C ASN A 293 -29.27 4.97 8.30
N LYS A 294 -29.78 3.76 8.14
CA LYS A 294 -29.75 2.81 7.04
C LYS A 294 -28.70 1.71 7.15
N THR A 295 -29.23 0.51 7.36
CA THR A 295 -28.56 -0.77 7.12
C THR A 295 -28.06 -0.85 5.68
N ASP A 296 -26.84 -0.43 5.45
CA ASP A 296 -26.09 -0.84 4.28
C ASP A 296 -25.34 -2.10 4.63
N THR A 297 -25.73 -3.22 4.00
CA THR A 297 -25.06 -4.50 4.16
C THR A 297 -23.68 -4.39 3.54
N GLY A 298 -22.70 -4.03 4.38
CA GLY A 298 -21.32 -3.68 4.03
C GLY A 298 -20.68 -4.57 2.98
N ARG A 299 -20.83 -4.18 1.74
CA ARG A 299 -19.84 -4.47 0.71
C ARG A 299 -18.84 -3.35 0.78
N GLY A 300 -17.63 -3.66 1.26
CA GLY A 300 -16.49 -2.79 1.03
C GLY A 300 -16.49 -2.43 -0.44
N LYS A 301 -16.59 -1.12 -0.75
CA LYS A 301 -16.46 -0.69 -2.13
C LYS A 301 -15.03 -1.00 -2.55
N SER A 302 -14.88 -1.90 -3.49
CA SER A 302 -13.63 -2.04 -4.24
C SER A 302 -13.34 -0.69 -4.91
N LEU A 303 -12.11 -0.45 -5.24
CA LEU A 303 -11.72 0.73 -6.03
C LEU A 303 -12.53 0.89 -7.34
N ASP A 304 -13.19 -0.19 -7.79
CA ASP A 304 -14.11 -0.19 -8.93
C ASP A 304 -15.36 0.69 -8.74
N SER A 305 -15.60 1.23 -7.54
CA SER A 305 -16.75 2.11 -7.24
C SER A 305 -16.42 3.60 -7.24
N PHE A 306 -15.21 3.98 -7.62
CA PHE A 306 -14.86 5.38 -7.83
C PHE A 306 -15.40 5.89 -9.15
N ASN A 307 -16.67 6.29 -9.16
CA ASN A 307 -17.21 7.12 -10.23
C ASN A 307 -16.65 8.53 -10.06
N GLY A 308 -15.86 8.95 -11.06
CA GLY A 308 -15.26 10.26 -11.08
C GLY A 308 -16.31 11.38 -11.04
N GLU A 309 -16.47 12.01 -9.90
CA GLU A 309 -16.92 13.39 -9.91
C GLU A 309 -15.70 14.23 -10.28
N GLN A 310 -15.78 14.84 -11.45
CA GLN A 310 -14.83 15.85 -11.89
C GLN A 310 -14.84 16.98 -10.87
N ILE A 311 -13.74 17.18 -10.20
CA ILE A 311 -13.50 18.41 -9.46
C ILE A 311 -13.01 19.44 -10.49
N THR A 312 -13.85 20.38 -10.83
CA THR A 312 -13.48 21.61 -11.53
C THR A 312 -12.67 22.52 -10.62
#